data_d749740c916e85ae9ac3235fefe53701
#
_entry.id   d749740c916e85ae9ac3235fefe53701
#
_cell.length_a   1.000
_cell.length_b   1.000
_cell.length_c   1.000
_cell.angle_alpha   90.00
_cell.angle_beta   90.00
_cell.angle_gamma   90.00
#
_symmetry.space_group_name_H-M   'P 1'
#
loop_
_entity.id
_entity.type
_entity.pdbx_description
1 polymer ?
#
loop_
_entity_poly.entity_id
_entity_poly.type
_entity_poly.pdbx_seq_one_letter_code
_entity_poly.pdbx_strand_id
1 'polypeptide(L)'
;LASDELAGRKPFTPGIEKAANFIAGKFEKAKLQKTNGTFLQSFPMFKSQLQSISAIIDEKAIEAKQVAIISKEASIQLDEKSGYEVASIKEGENFGQNANKIMAAKKPTIAFLHESFAKFIPRLSGRGPMKESQATILFVISNTIPSTFKIAATQQVEKLQLSNVVGILPGKSRPNEYVIFSGHYDHLGIGKPVQGDSIYNGARDNAVGTVAVMNAAKYFAKNPPKRSILIALWTA
;
A
#
# COMPACT_ATOMS: atom_id res chain seq x y z
N LEU A 1 -13.64 -18.00 -0.47
CA LEU A 1 -12.53 -17.02 -0.60
C LEU A 1 -11.19 -17.68 -0.95
N ALA A 2 -11.02 -18.97 -0.73
CA ALA A 2 -9.78 -19.70 -1.04
C ALA A 2 -9.93 -20.63 -2.26
N SER A 3 -10.88 -20.38 -3.16
CA SER A 3 -11.03 -21.12 -4.40
C SER A 3 -10.11 -20.58 -5.49
N ASP A 4 -9.73 -21.44 -6.43
CA ASP A 4 -8.86 -21.13 -7.57
C ASP A 4 -9.43 -20.02 -8.47
N GLU A 5 -10.77 -19.92 -8.53
CA GLU A 5 -11.47 -18.86 -9.27
C GLU A 5 -11.07 -17.43 -8.85
N LEU A 6 -10.58 -17.27 -7.62
CA LEU A 6 -10.12 -16.00 -7.10
C LEU A 6 -8.62 -15.78 -7.30
N ALA A 7 -7.94 -16.75 -7.95
CA ALA A 7 -6.53 -16.64 -8.34
C ALA A 7 -5.64 -16.09 -7.21
N GLY A 8 -5.88 -16.53 -5.95
CA GLY A 8 -5.14 -16.11 -4.77
C GLY A 8 -5.30 -14.64 -4.38
N ARG A 9 -6.32 -13.93 -4.85
CA ARG A 9 -6.77 -12.59 -4.41
C ARG A 9 -5.67 -11.54 -4.35
N LYS A 10 -4.75 -11.55 -5.32
CA LYS A 10 -3.67 -10.56 -5.36
C LYS A 10 -4.23 -9.16 -5.61
N PRO A 11 -3.80 -8.13 -4.87
CA PRO A 11 -4.13 -6.75 -5.17
C PRO A 11 -3.86 -6.39 -6.64
N PHE A 12 -4.73 -5.56 -7.22
CA PHE A 12 -4.67 -5.11 -8.62
C PHE A 12 -4.87 -6.22 -9.66
N THR A 13 -5.62 -7.26 -9.30
CA THR A 13 -6.02 -8.33 -10.23
C THR A 13 -7.53 -8.54 -10.20
N PRO A 14 -8.13 -9.15 -11.22
CA PRO A 14 -9.56 -9.49 -11.19
C PRO A 14 -9.96 -10.37 -10.00
N GLY A 15 -9.03 -11.14 -9.43
CA GLY A 15 -9.27 -12.01 -8.27
C GLY A 15 -9.65 -11.23 -7.01
N ILE A 16 -8.97 -10.10 -6.74
CA ILE A 16 -9.28 -9.25 -5.58
C ILE A 16 -10.64 -8.56 -5.74
N GLU A 17 -10.99 -8.13 -6.96
CA GLU A 17 -12.28 -7.49 -7.24
C GLU A 17 -13.44 -8.48 -7.06
N LYS A 18 -13.29 -9.72 -7.57
CA LYS A 18 -14.25 -10.80 -7.34
C LYS A 18 -14.44 -11.08 -5.86
N ALA A 19 -13.35 -11.10 -5.09
CA ALA A 19 -13.40 -11.30 -3.64
C ALA A 19 -14.13 -10.16 -2.93
N ALA A 20 -13.86 -8.90 -3.26
CA ALA A 20 -14.55 -7.73 -2.72
C ALA A 20 -16.07 -7.80 -2.99
N ASN A 21 -16.46 -8.09 -4.23
CA ASN A 21 -17.85 -8.21 -4.62
C ASN A 21 -18.54 -9.39 -3.92
N PHE A 22 -17.86 -10.52 -3.77
CA PHE A 22 -18.37 -11.65 -3.00
C PHE A 22 -18.66 -11.27 -1.54
N ILE A 23 -17.73 -10.56 -0.88
CA ILE A 23 -17.89 -10.10 0.49
C ILE A 23 -19.06 -9.11 0.58
N ALA A 24 -19.10 -8.11 -0.31
CA ALA A 24 -20.18 -7.12 -0.38
C ALA A 24 -21.56 -7.80 -0.53
N GLY A 25 -21.67 -8.81 -1.38
CA GLY A 25 -22.89 -9.60 -1.53
C GLY A 25 -23.29 -10.39 -0.27
N LYS A 26 -22.31 -10.79 0.56
CA LYS A 26 -22.60 -11.42 1.87
C LYS A 26 -23.08 -10.38 2.90
N PHE A 27 -22.54 -9.16 2.88
CA PHE A 27 -23.01 -8.07 3.73
C PHE A 27 -24.43 -7.64 3.36
N GLU A 28 -24.75 -7.57 2.05
CA GLU A 28 -26.11 -7.31 1.57
C GLU A 28 -27.11 -8.37 2.09
N LYS A 29 -26.77 -9.66 1.94
CA LYS A 29 -27.61 -10.77 2.44
C LYS A 29 -27.79 -10.76 3.95
N ALA A 30 -26.78 -10.29 4.68
CA ALA A 30 -26.85 -10.11 6.13
C ALA A 30 -27.52 -8.78 6.55
N LYS A 31 -27.96 -7.96 5.59
CA LYS A 31 -28.65 -6.67 5.81
C LYS A 31 -27.81 -5.67 6.62
N LEU A 32 -26.49 -5.65 6.42
CA LEU A 32 -25.65 -4.59 6.95
C LEU A 32 -26.01 -3.26 6.29
N GLN A 33 -25.80 -2.17 7.03
CA GLN A 33 -25.94 -0.84 6.46
C GLN A 33 -24.67 -0.49 5.65
N LYS A 34 -24.89 0.11 4.50
CA LYS A 34 -23.86 0.65 3.62
C LYS A 34 -23.29 1.94 4.20
N THR A 35 -22.02 2.19 3.98
CA THR A 35 -21.40 3.49 4.23
C THR A 35 -21.36 4.25 2.90
N ASN A 36 -21.87 5.48 2.88
CA ASN A 36 -21.94 6.30 1.65
C ASN A 36 -22.61 5.59 0.45
N GLY A 37 -23.68 4.82 0.71
CA GLY A 37 -24.46 4.14 -0.32
C GLY A 37 -23.84 2.86 -0.89
N THR A 38 -22.66 2.46 -0.46
CA THR A 38 -21.96 1.25 -0.92
C THR A 38 -21.25 0.53 0.21
N PHE A 39 -20.95 -0.76 0.03
CA PHE A 39 -20.04 -1.49 0.91
C PHE A 39 -18.57 -1.33 0.48
N LEU A 40 -18.31 -0.92 -0.76
CA LEU A 40 -16.97 -0.78 -1.30
C LEU A 40 -16.42 0.62 -1.01
N GLN A 41 -15.44 0.68 -0.16
CA GLN A 41 -14.66 1.88 0.14
C GLN A 41 -13.45 1.94 -0.78
N SER A 42 -13.66 2.43 -2.01
CA SER A 42 -12.61 2.50 -3.02
C SER A 42 -11.60 3.61 -2.71
N PHE A 43 -10.32 3.33 -2.94
CA PHE A 43 -9.24 4.28 -2.78
C PHE A 43 -8.20 4.12 -3.89
N PRO A 44 -7.57 5.23 -4.33
CA PRO A 44 -6.54 5.18 -5.37
C PRO A 44 -5.19 4.71 -4.82
N MET A 45 -4.47 4.00 -5.69
CA MET A 45 -3.07 3.67 -5.54
C MET A 45 -2.34 4.10 -6.82
N PHE A 46 -1.07 4.45 -6.71
CA PHE A 46 -0.29 4.97 -7.83
C PHE A 46 0.93 4.10 -8.08
N LYS A 47 1.01 3.51 -9.25
CA LYS A 47 2.16 2.75 -9.72
C LYS A 47 2.95 3.62 -10.67
N SER A 48 4.21 3.88 -10.32
CA SER A 48 5.10 4.71 -11.13
C SER A 48 6.19 3.88 -11.75
N GLN A 49 6.54 4.20 -12.98
CA GLN A 49 7.66 3.61 -13.72
C GLN A 49 8.55 4.73 -14.25
N LEU A 50 9.80 4.77 -13.81
CA LEU A 50 10.79 5.76 -14.26
C LEU A 50 11.01 5.63 -15.75
N GLN A 51 10.93 6.76 -16.47
CA GLN A 51 11.17 6.87 -17.91
C GLN A 51 12.52 7.52 -18.19
N SER A 52 12.80 8.61 -17.48
CA SER A 52 14.07 9.32 -17.62
C SER A 52 14.49 9.93 -16.27
N ILE A 53 15.79 10.10 -16.09
CA ILE A 53 16.37 10.81 -14.96
C ILE A 53 17.66 11.50 -15.37
N SER A 54 17.82 12.72 -14.87
CA SER A 54 19.10 13.46 -14.84
C SER A 54 19.34 13.87 -13.39
N ALA A 55 20.45 13.46 -12.82
CA ALA A 55 20.84 13.80 -11.46
C ALA A 55 22.27 14.31 -11.42
N ILE A 56 22.47 15.48 -10.84
CA ILE A 56 23.76 16.13 -10.64
C ILE A 56 23.89 16.43 -9.15
N ILE A 57 25.01 16.07 -8.55
CA ILE A 57 25.31 16.29 -7.12
C ILE A 57 26.73 16.85 -7.05
N ASP A 58 26.88 18.03 -6.42
CA ASP A 58 28.18 18.74 -6.31
C ASP A 58 28.92 18.73 -7.67
N GLU A 59 28.20 19.18 -8.72
CA GLU A 59 28.66 19.29 -10.10
C GLU A 59 28.98 17.95 -10.81
N LYS A 60 28.76 16.81 -10.16
CA LYS A 60 28.99 15.48 -10.74
C LYS A 60 27.70 14.80 -11.15
N ALA A 61 27.68 14.26 -12.35
CA ALA A 61 26.55 13.45 -12.82
C ALA A 61 26.47 12.13 -12.03
N ILE A 62 25.26 11.76 -11.61
CA ILE A 62 24.94 10.53 -10.90
C ILE A 62 24.17 9.60 -11.84
N GLU A 63 24.56 8.33 -11.89
CA GLU A 63 23.90 7.34 -12.72
C GLU A 63 22.50 7.00 -12.20
N ALA A 64 21.57 6.72 -13.09
CA ALA A 64 20.19 6.34 -12.75
C ALA A 64 20.10 5.19 -11.75
N LYS A 65 21.02 4.21 -11.82
CA LYS A 65 21.09 3.08 -10.88
C LYS A 65 21.44 3.46 -9.44
N GLN A 66 21.88 4.69 -9.20
CA GLN A 66 22.22 5.22 -7.87
C GLN A 66 21.06 6.02 -7.25
N VAL A 67 19.92 6.10 -7.95
CA VAL A 67 18.76 6.86 -7.49
C VAL A 67 17.52 5.97 -7.46
N ALA A 68 16.76 6.04 -6.38
CA ALA A 68 15.42 5.47 -6.31
C ALA A 68 14.40 6.58 -6.06
N ILE A 69 13.32 6.56 -6.82
CA ILE A 69 12.24 7.55 -6.73
C ILE A 69 10.95 6.82 -6.34
N ILE A 70 10.34 7.26 -5.26
CA ILE A 70 9.04 6.83 -4.79
C ILE A 70 8.13 8.06 -4.87
N SER A 71 7.35 8.16 -5.93
CA SER A 71 6.51 9.33 -6.20
C SER A 71 5.32 8.97 -7.08
N LYS A 72 4.23 9.70 -6.91
CA LYS A 72 3.05 9.66 -7.79
C LYS A 72 3.06 10.78 -8.83
N GLU A 73 4.08 11.62 -8.82
CA GLU A 73 4.19 12.74 -9.74
C GLU A 73 4.81 12.26 -11.07
N ALA A 74 4.20 12.64 -12.19
CA ALA A 74 4.70 12.28 -13.53
C ALA A 74 6.00 13.00 -13.88
N SER A 75 6.24 14.17 -13.30
CA SER A 75 7.47 14.96 -13.48
C SER A 75 7.96 15.44 -12.13
N ILE A 76 9.23 15.29 -11.90
CA ILE A 76 9.92 15.72 -10.68
C ILE A 76 11.08 16.59 -11.10
N GLN A 77 11.14 17.79 -10.52
CA GLN A 77 12.27 18.70 -10.63
C GLN A 77 12.58 19.23 -9.25
N LEU A 78 13.76 19.01 -8.76
CA LEU A 78 14.19 19.48 -7.45
C LEU A 78 15.66 19.86 -7.41
N ASP A 79 15.95 20.80 -6.55
CA ASP A 79 17.25 21.29 -6.18
C ASP A 79 17.29 21.57 -4.67
N GLU A 80 18.39 22.09 -4.16
CA GLU A 80 18.58 22.44 -2.75
C GLU A 80 17.61 23.52 -2.23
N LYS A 81 16.91 24.24 -3.15
CA LYS A 81 15.94 25.31 -2.84
C LYS A 81 14.48 24.85 -2.95
N SER A 82 14.25 23.63 -3.36
CA SER A 82 12.91 23.10 -3.67
C SER A 82 12.06 22.78 -2.43
N GLY A 83 12.56 23.01 -1.22
CA GLY A 83 11.82 22.80 0.03
C GLY A 83 11.60 21.35 0.45
N TYR A 84 12.30 20.39 -0.19
CA TYR A 84 12.34 19.01 0.27
C TYR A 84 13.07 18.90 1.60
N GLU A 85 12.57 18.06 2.50
CA GLU A 85 13.33 17.71 3.70
C GLU A 85 14.57 16.88 3.29
N VAL A 86 15.70 17.19 3.88
CA VAL A 86 16.95 16.49 3.64
C VAL A 86 17.21 15.50 4.77
N ALA A 87 17.43 14.24 4.40
CA ALA A 87 17.78 13.16 5.31
C ALA A 87 19.07 12.46 4.86
N SER A 88 19.68 11.69 5.76
CA SER A 88 20.80 10.82 5.38
C SER A 88 20.75 9.50 6.14
N ILE A 89 21.34 8.46 5.53
CA ILE A 89 21.64 7.18 6.21
C ILE A 89 23.13 6.93 6.06
N LYS A 90 23.84 7.05 7.18
CA LYS A 90 25.30 6.98 7.24
C LYS A 90 25.78 5.51 7.29
N GLU A 91 27.04 5.30 6.98
CA GLU A 91 27.67 4.00 7.13
C GLU A 91 27.47 3.41 8.54
N GLY A 92 27.21 2.10 8.62
CA GLY A 92 26.98 1.40 9.89
C GLY A 92 25.59 1.57 10.49
N GLU A 93 24.77 2.50 10.00
CA GLU A 93 23.39 2.67 10.48
C GLU A 93 22.47 1.54 10.01
N ASN A 94 21.37 1.31 10.75
CA ASN A 94 20.36 0.34 10.35
C ASN A 94 19.52 0.87 9.18
N PHE A 95 19.85 0.41 7.98
CA PHE A 95 19.18 0.83 6.75
C PHE A 95 17.66 0.63 6.83
N GLY A 96 17.20 -0.55 7.28
CA GLY A 96 15.76 -0.88 7.29
C GLY A 96 14.95 0.05 8.18
N GLN A 97 15.44 0.32 9.38
CA GLN A 97 14.77 1.23 10.32
C GLN A 97 14.75 2.66 9.79
N ASN A 98 15.90 3.18 9.33
CA ASN A 98 16.01 4.56 8.85
C ASN A 98 15.23 4.77 7.54
N ALA A 99 15.31 3.85 6.59
CA ALA A 99 14.54 3.93 5.35
C ALA A 99 13.02 3.89 5.64
N ASN A 100 12.55 3.04 6.56
CA ASN A 100 11.13 2.99 6.94
C ASN A 100 10.69 4.32 7.59
N LYS A 101 11.54 4.92 8.45
CA LYS A 101 11.25 6.23 9.05
C LYS A 101 11.14 7.33 7.98
N ILE A 102 12.06 7.36 7.03
CA ILE A 102 12.05 8.30 5.90
C ILE A 102 10.79 8.09 5.04
N MET A 103 10.46 6.85 4.71
CA MET A 103 9.27 6.52 3.91
C MET A 103 7.94 6.82 4.62
N ALA A 104 7.94 6.93 5.94
CA ALA A 104 6.79 7.36 6.72
C ALA A 104 6.67 8.90 6.81
N ALA A 105 7.63 9.66 6.25
CA ALA A 105 7.58 11.11 6.24
C ALA A 105 6.32 11.60 5.51
N LYS A 106 5.75 12.68 6.01
CA LYS A 106 4.56 13.31 5.42
C LYS A 106 4.88 14.44 4.46
N LYS A 107 6.16 14.82 4.39
CA LYS A 107 6.65 15.86 3.50
C LYS A 107 7.59 15.26 2.46
N PRO A 108 7.66 15.87 1.26
CA PRO A 108 8.64 15.47 0.26
C PRO A 108 10.05 15.45 0.85
N THR A 109 10.78 14.37 0.64
CA THR A 109 12.10 14.15 1.27
C THR A 109 13.10 13.64 0.25
N ILE A 110 14.31 14.17 0.26
CA ILE A 110 15.48 13.59 -0.39
C ILE A 110 16.42 13.02 0.67
N ALA A 111 16.79 11.76 0.51
CA ALA A 111 17.66 11.05 1.45
C ALA A 111 18.95 10.59 0.77
N PHE A 112 20.08 11.04 1.31
CA PHE A 112 21.39 10.65 0.84
C PHE A 112 21.87 9.40 1.58
N LEU A 113 22.22 8.36 0.82
CA LEU A 113 22.61 7.06 1.34
C LEU A 113 24.11 6.84 1.14
N HIS A 114 24.79 6.40 2.19
CA HIS A 114 26.18 5.94 2.04
C HIS A 114 26.26 4.81 0.99
N GLU A 115 27.35 4.76 0.22
CA GLU A 115 27.53 3.81 -0.90
C GLU A 115 27.39 2.34 -0.49
N SER A 116 27.65 1.97 0.77
CA SER A 116 27.42 0.62 1.28
C SER A 116 25.97 0.15 1.16
N PHE A 117 25.02 1.08 0.96
CA PHE A 117 23.60 0.80 0.78
C PHE A 117 23.16 0.76 -0.68
N ALA A 118 24.08 0.90 -1.66
CA ALA A 118 23.74 0.88 -3.09
C ALA A 118 22.96 -0.37 -3.52
N LYS A 119 23.22 -1.52 -2.89
CA LYS A 119 22.51 -2.79 -3.12
C LYS A 119 21.01 -2.72 -2.84
N PHE A 120 20.53 -1.74 -2.09
CA PHE A 120 19.10 -1.58 -1.76
C PHE A 120 18.34 -0.71 -2.76
N ILE A 121 19.02 0.06 -3.61
CA ILE A 121 18.38 0.94 -4.62
C ILE A 121 17.39 0.18 -5.52
N PRO A 122 17.74 -1.00 -6.09
CA PRO A 122 16.78 -1.75 -6.92
C PRO A 122 15.52 -2.14 -6.16
N ARG A 123 15.63 -2.49 -4.87
CA ARG A 123 14.49 -2.84 -4.03
C ARG A 123 13.61 -1.62 -3.71
N LEU A 124 14.21 -0.46 -3.51
CA LEU A 124 13.49 0.80 -3.30
C LEU A 124 12.74 1.21 -4.57
N SER A 125 13.38 1.13 -5.73
CA SER A 125 12.78 1.45 -7.04
C SER A 125 11.69 0.46 -7.45
N GLY A 126 11.80 -0.81 -7.05
CA GLY A 126 10.84 -1.87 -7.34
C GLY A 126 9.69 -1.98 -6.33
N ARG A 127 9.44 -0.99 -5.50
CA ARG A 127 8.32 -1.01 -4.56
C ARG A 127 6.98 -1.02 -5.29
N GLY A 128 5.99 -1.63 -4.63
CA GLY A 128 4.62 -1.64 -5.11
C GLY A 128 3.99 -0.24 -5.17
N PRO A 129 2.75 -0.14 -5.65
CA PRO A 129 2.03 1.12 -5.75
C PRO A 129 1.96 1.86 -4.43
N MET A 130 2.02 3.18 -4.49
CA MET A 130 1.95 4.06 -3.32
C MET A 130 0.54 4.61 -3.09
N LYS A 131 0.24 4.93 -1.83
CA LYS A 131 -1.01 5.58 -1.44
C LYS A 131 -1.00 7.06 -1.81
N GLU A 132 -2.15 7.63 -2.03
CA GLU A 132 -2.30 9.07 -2.33
C GLU A 132 -1.71 9.97 -1.23
N SER A 133 -1.82 9.54 0.02
CA SER A 133 -1.30 10.28 1.19
C SER A 133 0.20 10.20 1.39
N GLN A 134 0.92 9.35 0.64
CA GLN A 134 2.37 9.24 0.76
C GLN A 134 3.06 10.41 0.06
N ALA A 135 4.08 10.95 0.71
CA ALA A 135 4.92 11.99 0.14
C ALA A 135 5.90 11.42 -0.89
N THR A 136 6.39 12.28 -1.78
CA THR A 136 7.49 11.95 -2.69
C THR A 136 8.78 11.77 -1.91
N ILE A 137 9.45 10.64 -2.10
CA ILE A 137 10.73 10.32 -1.48
C ILE A 137 11.75 9.96 -2.56
N LEU A 138 12.91 10.60 -2.50
CA LEU A 138 14.06 10.23 -3.31
C LEU A 138 15.15 9.66 -2.41
N PHE A 139 15.75 8.56 -2.83
CA PHE A 139 16.96 8.01 -2.23
C PHE A 139 18.09 8.11 -3.24
N VAL A 140 19.20 8.71 -2.84
CA VAL A 140 20.34 8.97 -3.71
C VAL A 140 21.63 8.51 -3.05
N ILE A 141 22.47 7.77 -3.76
CA ILE A 141 23.76 7.35 -3.25
C ILE A 141 24.69 8.55 -3.20
N SER A 142 25.10 8.92 -1.98
CA SER A 142 26.10 9.92 -1.71
C SER A 142 26.63 9.73 -0.29
N ASN A 143 27.95 9.67 -0.11
CA ASN A 143 28.58 9.46 1.20
C ASN A 143 28.44 10.65 2.15
N THR A 144 28.06 11.80 1.61
CA THR A 144 27.81 13.04 2.37
C THR A 144 26.49 13.68 1.92
N ILE A 145 25.94 14.56 2.72
CA ILE A 145 24.90 15.47 2.28
C ILE A 145 25.58 16.51 1.38
N PRO A 146 25.22 16.58 0.07
CA PRO A 146 25.87 17.49 -0.85
C PRO A 146 25.50 18.96 -0.59
N SER A 147 26.37 19.86 -1.02
CA SER A 147 26.12 21.31 -0.96
C SER A 147 25.13 21.74 -2.05
N THR A 148 25.19 21.12 -3.20
CA THR A 148 24.30 21.40 -4.33
C THR A 148 23.81 20.09 -4.94
N PHE A 149 22.56 20.10 -5.38
CA PHE A 149 22.00 19.00 -6.15
C PHE A 149 20.90 19.48 -7.09
N LYS A 150 20.81 18.83 -8.24
CA LYS A 150 19.74 19.07 -9.22
C LYS A 150 19.30 17.75 -9.77
N ILE A 151 18.04 17.40 -9.59
CA ILE A 151 17.45 16.15 -10.07
C ILE A 151 16.20 16.48 -10.87
N ALA A 152 16.15 15.96 -12.09
CA ALA A 152 14.97 16.00 -12.96
C ALA A 152 14.65 14.58 -13.40
N ALA A 153 13.39 14.17 -13.26
CA ALA A 153 12.92 12.85 -13.64
C ALA A 153 11.53 12.90 -14.26
N THR A 154 11.26 11.99 -15.18
CA THR A 154 9.92 11.74 -15.70
C THR A 154 9.52 10.30 -15.42
N GLN A 155 8.24 10.10 -15.10
CA GLN A 155 7.65 8.81 -14.79
C GLN A 155 6.34 8.62 -15.55
N GLN A 156 6.08 7.40 -15.97
CA GLN A 156 4.73 6.98 -16.33
C GLN A 156 4.01 6.61 -15.03
N VAL A 157 2.88 7.25 -14.77
CA VAL A 157 2.09 7.01 -13.55
C VAL A 157 0.75 6.41 -13.92
N GLU A 158 0.49 5.22 -13.39
CA GLU A 158 -0.78 4.52 -13.53
C GLU A 158 -1.58 4.65 -12.23
N LYS A 159 -2.82 5.15 -12.33
CA LYS A 159 -3.75 5.20 -11.21
C LYS A 159 -4.55 3.90 -11.15
N LEU A 160 -4.36 3.15 -10.09
CA LEU A 160 -5.02 1.89 -9.81
C LEU A 160 -6.09 2.08 -8.73
N GLN A 161 -7.07 1.19 -8.66
CA GLN A 161 -8.10 1.22 -7.62
C GLN A 161 -8.05 -0.05 -6.78
N LEU A 162 -8.21 0.12 -5.47
CA LEU A 162 -8.50 -0.95 -4.53
C LEU A 162 -9.73 -0.59 -3.69
N SER A 163 -10.33 -1.57 -3.04
CA SER A 163 -11.49 -1.32 -2.19
C SER A 163 -11.38 -2.08 -0.88
N ASN A 164 -11.59 -1.40 0.24
CA ASN A 164 -11.96 -2.08 1.46
C ASN A 164 -13.47 -2.39 1.41
N VAL A 165 -13.91 -3.43 2.09
CA VAL A 165 -15.34 -3.77 2.18
C VAL A 165 -15.81 -3.49 3.59
N VAL A 166 -16.73 -2.52 3.73
CA VAL A 166 -17.16 -1.99 5.02
C VAL A 166 -18.68 -2.03 5.14
N GLY A 167 -19.15 -2.47 6.29
CA GLY A 167 -20.58 -2.47 6.61
C GLY A 167 -20.83 -2.24 8.10
N ILE A 168 -22.00 -1.74 8.45
CA ILE A 168 -22.38 -1.39 9.82
C ILE A 168 -23.62 -2.16 10.23
N LEU A 169 -23.61 -2.64 11.46
CA LEU A 169 -24.78 -3.11 12.18
C LEU A 169 -25.06 -2.12 13.32
N PRO A 170 -26.16 -1.36 13.29
CA PRO A 170 -26.48 -0.39 14.32
C PRO A 170 -26.72 -1.05 15.67
N GLY A 171 -26.22 -0.45 16.72
CA GLY A 171 -26.48 -0.84 18.11
C GLY A 171 -27.87 -0.42 18.58
N LYS A 172 -28.48 -1.23 19.43
CA LYS A 172 -29.84 -0.96 19.96
C LYS A 172 -29.90 0.17 20.99
N SER A 173 -28.92 0.24 21.90
CA SER A 173 -28.96 1.16 23.04
C SER A 173 -27.78 2.11 23.11
N ARG A 174 -26.70 1.81 22.40
CA ARG A 174 -25.48 2.61 22.33
C ARG A 174 -24.98 2.73 20.88
N PRO A 175 -25.76 3.31 19.96
CA PRO A 175 -25.47 3.32 18.54
C PRO A 175 -24.22 4.14 18.18
N ASN A 176 -23.78 5.05 19.03
CA ASN A 176 -22.59 5.88 18.82
C ASN A 176 -21.29 5.25 19.36
N GLU A 177 -21.38 4.10 20.02
CA GLU A 177 -20.23 3.32 20.46
C GLU A 177 -20.02 2.15 19.49
N TYR A 178 -18.78 1.93 19.06
CA TYR A 178 -18.45 0.93 18.04
C TYR A 178 -17.57 -0.17 18.58
N VAL A 179 -17.86 -1.40 18.13
CA VAL A 179 -16.93 -2.54 18.17
C VAL A 179 -16.54 -2.84 16.73
N ILE A 180 -15.24 -2.95 16.46
CA ILE A 180 -14.72 -3.18 15.11
C ILE A 180 -14.27 -4.63 14.99
N PHE A 181 -14.79 -5.34 13.98
CA PHE A 181 -14.26 -6.61 13.52
C PHE A 181 -13.58 -6.39 12.19
N SER A 182 -12.31 -6.78 12.08
CA SER A 182 -11.55 -6.57 10.86
C SER A 182 -10.66 -7.75 10.50
N GLY A 183 -10.29 -7.82 9.24
CA GLY A 183 -9.34 -8.77 8.69
C GLY A 183 -8.94 -8.34 7.28
N HIS A 184 -7.83 -8.86 6.75
CA HIS A 184 -7.51 -8.62 5.35
C HIS A 184 -8.02 -9.76 4.47
N TYR A 185 -8.41 -9.44 3.26
CA TYR A 185 -8.97 -10.42 2.33
C TYR A 185 -8.10 -10.65 1.08
N ASP A 186 -7.03 -9.89 0.90
CA ASP A 186 -6.03 -10.09 -0.15
C ASP A 186 -5.05 -11.22 0.20
N HIS A 187 -4.31 -11.69 -0.82
CA HIS A 187 -3.21 -12.63 -0.65
C HIS A 187 -2.22 -12.53 -1.83
N LEU A 188 -1.30 -13.49 -1.94
CA LEU A 188 -0.14 -13.43 -2.83
C LEU A 188 -0.46 -13.60 -4.32
N GLY A 189 -1.57 -14.24 -4.65
CA GLY A 189 -1.94 -14.49 -6.05
C GLY A 189 -1.30 -15.75 -6.63
N ILE A 190 -0.87 -15.64 -7.88
CA ILE A 190 -0.18 -16.71 -8.60
C ILE A 190 1.33 -16.48 -8.53
N GLY A 191 2.08 -17.48 -8.22
CA GLY A 191 3.53 -17.42 -8.07
C GLY A 191 4.26 -18.66 -8.58
N LYS A 192 5.46 -18.92 -8.05
CA LYS A 192 6.22 -20.12 -8.41
C LYS A 192 5.47 -21.36 -7.90
N PRO A 193 5.34 -22.41 -8.72
CA PRO A 193 4.66 -23.63 -8.30
C PRO A 193 5.31 -24.27 -7.06
N VAL A 194 4.47 -24.68 -6.12
CA VAL A 194 4.85 -25.52 -4.98
C VAL A 194 4.09 -26.83 -5.10
N GLN A 195 4.78 -27.94 -5.25
CA GLN A 195 4.18 -29.27 -5.48
C GLN A 195 3.20 -29.29 -6.68
N GLY A 196 3.52 -28.52 -7.74
CA GLY A 196 2.69 -28.43 -8.95
C GLY A 196 1.57 -27.42 -8.92
N ASP A 197 1.27 -26.80 -7.78
CA ASP A 197 0.27 -25.74 -7.65
C ASP A 197 0.95 -24.37 -7.61
N SER A 198 0.50 -23.46 -8.48
CA SER A 198 0.99 -22.08 -8.56
C SER A 198 0.05 -21.04 -7.93
N ILE A 199 -1.16 -21.46 -7.52
CA ILE A 199 -2.13 -20.57 -6.91
C ILE A 199 -1.97 -20.55 -5.39
N TYR A 200 -1.53 -19.44 -4.85
CA TYR A 200 -1.49 -19.24 -3.42
C TYR A 200 -2.88 -18.85 -2.92
N ASN A 201 -3.72 -19.86 -2.65
CA ASN A 201 -5.13 -19.69 -2.28
C ASN A 201 -5.34 -18.90 -0.98
N GLY A 202 -4.35 -18.88 -0.08
CA GLY A 202 -4.42 -18.09 1.16
C GLY A 202 -5.56 -18.51 2.09
N ALA A 203 -5.79 -19.82 2.26
CA ALA A 203 -6.87 -20.32 3.12
C ALA A 203 -6.65 -19.90 4.59
N ARG A 204 -5.43 -20.09 5.10
CA ARG A 204 -5.04 -19.67 6.46
C ARG A 204 -4.73 -18.18 6.54
N ASP A 205 -4.15 -17.63 5.49
CA ASP A 205 -3.72 -16.23 5.38
C ASP A 205 -4.45 -15.54 4.21
N ASN A 206 -5.54 -14.86 4.43
CA ASN A 206 -6.32 -14.79 5.67
C ASN A 206 -7.80 -15.05 5.37
N ALA A 207 -8.11 -15.99 4.44
CA ALA A 207 -9.50 -16.32 4.12
C ALA A 207 -10.27 -16.78 5.37
N VAL A 208 -9.64 -17.54 6.27
CA VAL A 208 -10.28 -18.03 7.52
C VAL A 208 -10.66 -16.86 8.44
N GLY A 209 -9.77 -15.88 8.64
CA GLY A 209 -10.04 -14.70 9.45
C GLY A 209 -11.14 -13.83 8.82
N THR A 210 -11.07 -13.61 7.51
CA THR A 210 -12.11 -12.91 6.75
C THR A 210 -13.48 -13.59 6.90
N VAL A 211 -13.55 -14.92 6.79
CA VAL A 211 -14.79 -15.69 6.95
C VAL A 211 -15.29 -15.62 8.41
N ALA A 212 -14.40 -15.63 9.40
CA ALA A 212 -14.77 -15.47 10.78
C ALA A 212 -15.46 -14.11 11.03
N VAL A 213 -14.90 -13.03 10.48
CA VAL A 213 -15.48 -11.68 10.53
C VAL A 213 -16.84 -11.63 9.83
N MET A 214 -16.98 -12.27 8.65
CA MET A 214 -18.27 -12.36 7.93
C MET A 214 -19.32 -13.15 8.73
N ASN A 215 -18.90 -14.21 9.43
CA ASN A 215 -19.81 -15.00 10.29
C ASN A 215 -20.22 -14.20 11.54
N ALA A 216 -19.32 -13.41 12.13
CA ALA A 216 -19.67 -12.48 13.20
C ALA A 216 -20.74 -11.48 12.73
N ALA A 217 -20.55 -10.89 11.53
CA ALA A 217 -21.57 -10.02 10.93
C ALA A 217 -22.93 -10.69 10.79
N LYS A 218 -22.97 -11.92 10.28
CA LYS A 218 -24.19 -12.71 10.12
C LYS A 218 -24.85 -13.05 11.47
N TYR A 219 -24.04 -13.35 12.49
CA TYR A 219 -24.53 -13.63 13.85
C TYR A 219 -25.20 -12.39 14.46
N PHE A 220 -24.50 -11.25 14.46
CA PHE A 220 -25.00 -10.03 15.06
C PHE A 220 -26.15 -9.38 14.26
N ALA A 221 -26.25 -9.65 12.97
CA ALA A 221 -27.44 -9.27 12.21
C ALA A 221 -28.73 -9.94 12.73
N LYS A 222 -28.62 -11.17 13.23
CA LYS A 222 -29.74 -11.90 13.87
C LYS A 222 -29.88 -11.60 15.35
N ASN A 223 -28.79 -11.21 16.02
CA ASN A 223 -28.71 -10.93 17.47
C ASN A 223 -28.19 -9.50 17.67
N PRO A 224 -29.04 -8.49 17.43
CA PRO A 224 -28.59 -7.10 17.43
C PRO A 224 -27.95 -6.69 18.76
N PRO A 225 -26.71 -6.14 18.69
CA PRO A 225 -25.90 -5.83 19.86
C PRO A 225 -26.32 -4.51 20.52
N LYS A 226 -25.82 -4.23 21.72
CA LYS A 226 -26.04 -2.94 22.42
C LYS A 226 -25.26 -1.80 21.67
N ARG A 227 -24.02 -2.06 21.30
CA ARG A 227 -23.13 -1.14 20.52
C ARG A 227 -23.24 -1.43 19.04
N SER A 228 -22.97 -0.43 18.25
CA SER A 228 -22.80 -0.63 16.80
C SER A 228 -21.59 -1.51 16.49
N ILE A 229 -21.69 -2.32 15.46
CA ILE A 229 -20.59 -3.13 14.97
C ILE A 229 -20.18 -2.61 13.59
N LEU A 230 -18.93 -2.23 13.47
CA LEU A 230 -18.28 -1.92 12.20
C LEU A 230 -17.54 -3.18 11.72
N ILE A 231 -17.93 -3.68 10.58
CA ILE A 231 -17.25 -4.77 9.90
C ILE A 231 -16.39 -4.17 8.80
N ALA A 232 -15.08 -4.39 8.87
CA ALA A 232 -14.14 -3.79 7.92
C ALA A 232 -13.13 -4.84 7.43
N LEU A 233 -13.22 -5.17 6.14
CA LEU A 233 -12.32 -6.10 5.49
C LEU A 233 -11.40 -5.33 4.53
N TRP A 234 -10.10 -5.42 4.77
CA TRP A 234 -9.09 -4.58 4.14
C TRP A 234 -8.42 -5.27 2.97
N THR A 235 -7.79 -4.46 2.10
CA THR A 235 -6.81 -4.90 1.11
C THR A 235 -5.64 -3.92 1.06
N ALA A 236 -4.41 -4.44 0.89
CA ALA A 236 -3.10 -3.79 0.72
C ALA A 236 -2.67 -2.86 1.85
#